data_728aef0f78cf26eae4668c543edcb078
#
_entry.id   728aef0f78cf26eae4668c543edcb078
#
_cell.length_a   1.000
_cell.length_b   1.000
_cell.length_c   1.000
_cell.angle_alpha   90.00
_cell.angle_beta   90.00
_cell.angle_gamma   90.00
#
_symmetry.space_group_name_H-M   'P 1'
#
loop_
_entity.id
_entity.type
_entity.pdbx_description
1 polymer ?
#
loop_
_entity_poly.entity_id
_entity_poly.type
_entity_poly.pdbx_seq_one_letter_code
_entity_poly.pdbx_strand_id
1 'polypeptide(L)'
;MPPLRQLIPVLCLLAGTASFAQTPAPTHANVPYGKHEKQVLDFYQAKAEGPTPLLFFVHGGGWMGGDKVNPDFLAKCLENGISVASINYRLIQDAQAEKINPPVKACLDDSARALQFVRSKSAEWHIDKTRIGGCGGSAGGFTVLWLAFHPEMADAKSAAPIAHESTRLRCVMAFVPQTTLDPKQMQAWIPNNEYGNHAFGLSGIHEFVDKRDSLLPWIERFSPYALASSDDPPVLLFYDNPPHLGQPYSDPPHSVNYGAGIAEKLQAVGIEYEINYNNDYAHMKYPDLFGFLKEKLTK
;
A
#
# COMPACT_ATOMS: atom_id res chain seq x y z
N MET A 1 15.19 -4.91 81.23
CA MET A 1 14.52 -5.16 79.97
C MET A 1 15.02 -4.15 78.99
N PRO A 2 15.78 -4.49 77.99
CA PRO A 2 16.17 -3.56 76.90
C PRO A 2 15.08 -3.48 75.84
N PRO A 3 14.94 -2.31 75.12
CA PRO A 3 13.87 -2.12 74.14
C PRO A 3 14.16 -2.83 72.81
N LEU A 4 13.10 -3.41 72.25
CA LEU A 4 13.06 -4.02 70.94
C LEU A 4 13.29 -2.97 69.84
N ARG A 5 14.35 -3.14 69.06
CA ARG A 5 14.56 -2.41 67.80
C ARG A 5 13.68 -3.03 66.70
N GLN A 6 12.70 -2.29 66.21
CA GLN A 6 11.95 -2.64 65.01
C GLN A 6 12.81 -2.43 63.79
N LEU A 7 13.07 -3.50 63.03
CA LEU A 7 13.64 -3.47 61.70
C LEU A 7 12.53 -3.16 60.69
N ILE A 8 12.64 -1.99 60.05
CA ILE A 8 11.78 -1.59 58.90
C ILE A 8 12.42 -2.21 57.65
N PRO A 9 11.69 -3.06 56.88
CA PRO A 9 12.20 -3.52 55.60
C PRO A 9 12.14 -2.40 54.57
N VAL A 10 13.29 -2.03 54.00
CA VAL A 10 13.40 -1.17 52.85
C VAL A 10 12.96 -1.96 51.60
N LEU A 11 11.75 -1.69 51.16
CA LEU A 11 11.21 -2.24 49.91
C LEU A 11 11.85 -1.45 48.74
N CYS A 12 12.89 -2.00 48.11
CA CYS A 12 13.42 -1.50 46.86
C CYS A 12 12.38 -1.73 45.75
N LEU A 13 11.63 -0.69 45.40
CA LEU A 13 10.87 -0.65 44.14
C LEU A 13 11.87 -0.62 42.97
N LEU A 14 12.07 -1.76 42.33
CA LEU A 14 12.64 -1.82 40.99
C LEU A 14 11.58 -1.26 40.02
N ALA A 15 11.66 0.05 39.74
CA ALA A 15 10.95 0.65 38.63
C ALA A 15 11.54 0.09 37.31
N GLY A 16 10.93 -0.94 36.82
CA GLY A 16 11.17 -1.43 35.47
C GLY A 16 10.74 -0.33 34.48
N THR A 17 11.68 0.37 33.89
CA THR A 17 11.43 1.25 32.77
C THR A 17 11.01 0.40 31.59
N ALA A 18 9.70 0.34 31.31
CA ALA A 18 9.20 -0.17 30.06
C ALA A 18 9.78 0.76 28.96
N SER A 19 10.80 0.30 28.26
CA SER A 19 11.32 0.97 27.08
C SER A 19 10.25 0.83 26.00
N PHE A 20 9.43 1.85 25.84
CA PHE A 20 8.63 1.99 24.62
C PHE A 20 9.63 2.09 23.48
N ALA A 21 9.62 1.13 22.57
CA ALA A 21 10.43 1.18 21.37
C ALA A 21 10.12 2.50 20.64
N GLN A 22 11.10 3.40 20.58
CA GLN A 22 10.92 4.68 19.94
C GLN A 22 10.71 4.43 18.44
N THR A 23 9.64 4.97 17.88
CA THR A 23 9.36 4.89 16.44
C THR A 23 10.58 5.40 15.66
N PRO A 24 11.11 4.63 14.70
CA PRO A 24 12.29 5.04 13.95
C PRO A 24 12.07 6.39 13.26
N ALA A 25 13.03 7.31 13.37
CA ALA A 25 13.02 8.55 12.61
C ALA A 25 13.45 8.28 11.15
N PRO A 26 12.92 9.01 10.16
CA PRO A 26 13.34 8.87 8.77
C PRO A 26 14.81 9.29 8.60
N THR A 27 15.53 8.57 7.75
CA THR A 27 16.89 8.94 7.30
C THR A 27 16.84 10.21 6.47
N HIS A 28 15.81 10.33 5.61
CA HIS A 28 15.50 11.53 4.86
C HIS A 28 14.01 11.82 5.00
N ALA A 29 13.68 12.97 5.61
CA ALA A 29 12.31 13.40 5.86
C ALA A 29 11.84 14.42 4.81
N ASN A 30 10.56 14.34 4.42
CA ASN A 30 9.91 15.30 3.54
C ASN A 30 10.66 15.56 2.22
N VAL A 31 11.23 14.51 1.63
CA VAL A 31 11.97 14.62 0.37
C VAL A 31 11.00 14.88 -0.78
N PRO A 32 11.10 16.00 -1.52
CA PRO A 32 10.21 16.28 -2.62
C PRO A 32 10.56 15.41 -3.85
N TYR A 33 9.55 14.76 -4.42
CA TYR A 33 9.65 14.01 -5.67
C TYR A 33 8.91 14.72 -6.84
N GLY A 34 8.25 15.83 -6.55
CA GLY A 34 7.52 16.64 -7.49
C GLY A 34 7.43 18.10 -7.07
N LYS A 35 6.55 18.89 -7.72
CA LYS A 35 6.42 20.33 -7.47
C LYS A 35 5.29 20.69 -6.50
N HIS A 36 4.33 19.78 -6.29
CA HIS A 36 3.21 19.99 -5.38
C HIS A 36 3.64 19.70 -3.95
N GLU A 37 3.12 20.45 -2.96
CA GLU A 37 3.47 20.30 -1.55
C GLU A 37 3.25 18.88 -1.00
N LYS A 38 2.26 18.15 -1.54
CA LYS A 38 1.98 16.78 -1.19
C LYS A 38 2.85 15.74 -1.93
N GLN A 39 3.66 16.17 -2.91
CA GLN A 39 4.58 15.27 -3.59
C GLN A 39 5.89 15.14 -2.80
N VAL A 40 5.79 14.61 -1.59
CA VAL A 40 6.90 14.40 -0.65
C VAL A 40 6.88 12.98 -0.09
N LEU A 41 8.03 12.48 0.33
CA LEU A 41 8.17 11.18 0.95
C LEU A 41 9.16 11.20 2.13
N ASP A 42 9.04 10.21 3.00
CA ASP A 42 10.03 9.89 4.02
C ASP A 42 10.73 8.59 3.65
N PHE A 43 12.05 8.58 3.76
CA PHE A 43 12.87 7.40 3.52
C PHE A 43 13.54 6.93 4.81
N TYR A 44 13.48 5.64 5.06
CA TYR A 44 14.04 4.96 6.23
C TYR A 44 15.03 3.91 5.75
N GLN A 45 16.30 4.12 6.02
CA GLN A 45 17.35 3.22 5.61
C GLN A 45 17.54 2.06 6.59
N ALA A 46 17.48 0.84 6.11
CA ALA A 46 17.91 -0.32 6.87
C ALA A 46 19.45 -0.43 6.88
N LYS A 47 20.00 -1.03 7.93
CA LYS A 47 21.43 -1.32 8.04
C LYS A 47 21.76 -2.63 7.30
N ALA A 48 22.69 -2.58 6.34
CA ALA A 48 23.18 -3.74 5.62
C ALA A 48 24.59 -3.47 5.08
N GLU A 49 25.34 -4.53 4.74
CA GLU A 49 26.67 -4.40 4.11
C GLU A 49 26.60 -3.98 2.64
N GLY A 50 25.46 -4.21 1.98
CA GLY A 50 25.23 -3.89 0.57
C GLY A 50 23.89 -3.18 0.33
N PRO A 51 23.54 -2.96 -0.95
CA PRO A 51 22.25 -2.34 -1.30
C PRO A 51 21.06 -3.14 -0.74
N THR A 52 20.16 -2.45 -0.03
CA THR A 52 19.02 -3.05 0.62
C THR A 52 17.83 -3.24 -0.34
N PRO A 53 17.01 -4.28 -0.19
CA PRO A 53 15.65 -4.25 -0.74
C PRO A 53 14.85 -3.11 -0.14
N LEU A 54 13.78 -2.71 -0.84
CA LEU A 54 12.92 -1.60 -0.41
C LEU A 54 11.45 -2.02 -0.37
N LEU A 55 10.75 -1.57 0.65
CA LEU A 55 9.30 -1.57 0.70
C LEU A 55 8.77 -0.16 0.42
N PHE A 56 8.04 -0.02 -0.68
CA PHE A 56 7.38 1.22 -1.10
C PHE A 56 5.98 1.25 -0.49
N PHE A 57 5.76 2.14 0.49
CA PHE A 57 4.52 2.22 1.26
C PHE A 57 3.66 3.40 0.81
N VAL A 58 2.38 3.11 0.54
CA VAL A 58 1.35 4.09 0.15
C VAL A 58 0.22 4.09 1.19
N HIS A 59 -0.07 5.26 1.78
CA HIS A 59 -1.12 5.38 2.78
C HIS A 59 -2.53 5.28 2.18
N GLY A 60 -3.51 4.87 3.00
CA GLY A 60 -4.92 4.84 2.67
C GLY A 60 -5.60 6.20 2.80
N GLY A 61 -6.92 6.17 3.13
CA GLY A 61 -7.73 7.38 3.33
C GLY A 61 -8.59 7.74 2.13
N GLY A 62 -8.93 6.77 1.26
CA GLY A 62 -9.85 6.98 0.12
C GLY A 62 -9.35 7.99 -0.91
N TRP A 63 -8.05 8.24 -0.98
CA TRP A 63 -7.44 9.33 -1.76
C TRP A 63 -7.94 10.73 -1.38
N MET A 64 -8.69 10.86 -0.27
CA MET A 64 -9.24 12.14 0.23
C MET A 64 -8.55 12.65 1.48
N GLY A 65 -7.70 11.84 2.11
CA GLY A 65 -6.97 12.17 3.32
C GLY A 65 -5.84 11.18 3.57
N GLY A 66 -5.18 11.33 4.70
CA GLY A 66 -4.03 10.52 5.10
C GLY A 66 -2.72 11.28 4.99
N ASP A 67 -1.67 10.67 5.49
CA ASP A 67 -0.30 11.19 5.47
C ASP A 67 0.68 10.00 5.42
N LYS A 68 1.90 10.25 4.94
CA LYS A 68 3.03 9.35 5.03
C LYS A 68 3.40 9.14 6.50
N VAL A 69 2.78 8.15 7.08
CA VAL A 69 3.05 7.75 8.46
C VAL A 69 3.99 6.55 8.49
N ASN A 70 4.62 6.34 9.63
CA ASN A 70 5.36 5.11 9.86
C ASN A 70 4.37 3.94 9.88
N PRO A 71 4.47 2.96 8.97
CA PRO A 71 3.69 1.76 9.12
C PRO A 71 4.08 1.03 10.42
N ASP A 72 3.11 0.42 11.09
CA ASP A 72 3.32 -0.26 12.37
C ASP A 72 4.43 -1.31 12.32
N PHE A 73 4.69 -1.86 11.13
CA PHE A 73 5.75 -2.84 10.87
C PHE A 73 7.10 -2.23 10.45
N LEU A 74 7.25 -0.89 10.44
CA LEU A 74 8.48 -0.21 9.98
C LEU A 74 9.73 -0.71 10.71
N ALA A 75 9.72 -0.72 12.04
CA ALA A 75 10.86 -1.17 12.84
C ALA A 75 11.31 -2.57 12.43
N LYS A 76 10.36 -3.48 12.24
CA LYS A 76 10.61 -4.85 11.83
C LYS A 76 11.13 -4.96 10.39
N CYS A 77 10.72 -4.07 9.47
CA CYS A 77 11.34 -3.97 8.14
C CYS A 77 12.82 -3.66 8.26
N LEU A 78 13.16 -2.60 9.01
CA LEU A 78 14.55 -2.15 9.19
C LEU A 78 15.42 -3.22 9.87
N GLU A 79 14.89 -3.92 10.88
CA GLU A 79 15.56 -5.05 11.56
C GLU A 79 15.84 -6.22 10.60
N ASN A 80 15.00 -6.43 9.59
CA ASN A 80 15.18 -7.44 8.55
C ASN A 80 15.96 -6.95 7.34
N GLY A 81 16.61 -5.79 7.42
CA GLY A 81 17.43 -5.26 6.33
C GLY A 81 16.63 -4.73 5.13
N ILE A 82 15.34 -4.41 5.31
CA ILE A 82 14.46 -3.87 4.29
C ILE A 82 14.26 -2.37 4.55
N SER A 83 14.76 -1.52 3.66
CA SER A 83 14.49 -0.07 3.71
C SER A 83 13.03 0.22 3.37
N VAL A 84 12.53 1.39 3.80
CA VAL A 84 11.14 1.79 3.56
C VAL A 84 11.09 3.20 2.98
N ALA A 85 10.27 3.40 1.94
CA ALA A 85 9.88 4.71 1.45
C ALA A 85 8.37 4.88 1.64
N SER A 86 7.95 5.84 2.46
CA SER A 86 6.54 6.17 2.73
C SER A 86 6.20 7.48 2.04
N ILE A 87 5.19 7.48 1.18
CA ILE A 87 4.88 8.60 0.30
C ILE A 87 3.58 9.30 0.66
N ASN A 88 3.54 10.62 0.43
CA ASN A 88 2.32 11.39 0.20
C ASN A 88 2.11 11.54 -1.30
N TYR A 89 0.89 11.87 -1.68
CA TYR A 89 0.47 12.11 -3.07
C TYR A 89 -0.66 13.15 -3.08
N ARG A 90 -0.91 13.83 -4.21
CA ARG A 90 -2.06 14.73 -4.35
C ARG A 90 -3.35 13.95 -4.10
N LEU A 91 -4.23 14.56 -3.30
CA LEU A 91 -5.53 13.99 -2.98
C LEU A 91 -6.57 14.38 -4.05
N ILE A 92 -7.76 13.77 -3.97
CA ILE A 92 -8.87 14.04 -4.90
C ILE A 92 -9.20 15.53 -4.97
N GLN A 93 -9.24 16.24 -3.84
CA GLN A 93 -9.52 17.67 -3.79
C GLN A 93 -8.40 18.51 -4.44
N ASP A 94 -7.14 18.12 -4.32
CA ASP A 94 -6.03 18.78 -4.97
C ASP A 94 -6.15 18.63 -6.49
N ALA A 95 -6.45 17.40 -6.95
CA ALA A 95 -6.68 17.10 -8.36
C ALA A 95 -7.86 17.87 -8.95
N GLN A 96 -8.95 18.00 -8.18
CA GLN A 96 -10.11 18.79 -8.60
C GLN A 96 -9.79 20.29 -8.70
N ALA A 97 -9.02 20.82 -7.74
CA ALA A 97 -8.56 22.22 -7.81
C ALA A 97 -7.67 22.48 -9.03
N GLU A 98 -6.85 21.51 -9.42
CA GLU A 98 -6.01 21.53 -10.62
C GLU A 98 -6.77 21.13 -11.91
N LYS A 99 -8.07 20.84 -11.83
CA LYS A 99 -8.94 20.43 -12.94
C LYS A 99 -8.47 19.14 -13.65
N ILE A 100 -7.84 18.23 -12.92
CA ILE A 100 -7.47 16.90 -13.40
C ILE A 100 -8.71 16.00 -13.38
N ASN A 101 -9.02 15.37 -14.51
CA ASN A 101 -10.19 14.52 -14.66
C ASN A 101 -9.83 13.19 -15.36
N PRO A 102 -10.18 12.02 -14.77
CA PRO A 102 -10.77 11.89 -13.43
C PRO A 102 -9.74 12.19 -12.32
N PRO A 103 -10.17 12.69 -11.15
CA PRO A 103 -9.23 13.18 -10.14
C PRO A 103 -8.33 12.10 -9.55
N VAL A 104 -8.75 10.83 -9.47
CA VAL A 104 -7.91 9.71 -9.01
C VAL A 104 -6.62 9.56 -9.83
N LYS A 105 -6.63 10.02 -11.09
CA LYS A 105 -5.44 10.02 -11.96
C LYS A 105 -4.25 10.71 -11.31
N ALA A 106 -4.46 11.84 -10.62
CA ALA A 106 -3.37 12.54 -9.94
C ALA A 106 -2.77 11.70 -8.80
N CYS A 107 -3.60 11.01 -8.02
CA CYS A 107 -3.16 10.16 -6.92
C CYS A 107 -2.28 9.00 -7.42
N LEU A 108 -2.71 8.36 -8.51
CA LEU A 108 -2.03 7.21 -9.11
C LEU A 108 -0.73 7.65 -9.84
N ASP A 109 -0.79 8.70 -10.66
CA ASP A 109 0.38 9.24 -11.37
C ASP A 109 1.47 9.72 -10.39
N ASP A 110 1.08 10.36 -9.28
CA ASP A 110 2.02 10.78 -8.25
C ASP A 110 2.70 9.60 -7.58
N SER A 111 1.95 8.53 -7.32
CA SER A 111 2.50 7.30 -6.74
C SER A 111 3.48 6.61 -7.70
N ALA A 112 3.17 6.57 -9.01
CA ALA A 112 4.08 6.06 -10.02
C ALA A 112 5.36 6.92 -10.10
N ARG A 113 5.21 8.25 -10.11
CA ARG A 113 6.34 9.19 -10.11
C ARG A 113 7.21 9.05 -8.85
N ALA A 114 6.59 8.87 -7.67
CA ALA A 114 7.32 8.66 -6.42
C ALA A 114 8.16 7.36 -6.47
N LEU A 115 7.60 6.27 -7.02
CA LEU A 115 8.32 5.01 -7.21
C LEU A 115 9.52 5.18 -8.16
N GLN A 116 9.33 5.88 -9.29
CA GLN A 116 10.42 6.21 -10.22
C GLN A 116 11.49 7.09 -9.55
N PHE A 117 11.08 8.08 -8.75
CA PHE A 117 12.00 8.92 -7.98
C PHE A 117 12.84 8.08 -7.00
N VAL A 118 12.22 7.21 -6.22
CA VAL A 118 12.92 6.30 -5.29
C VAL A 118 13.94 5.44 -6.04
N ARG A 119 13.58 4.89 -7.20
CA ARG A 119 14.53 4.12 -8.05
C ARG A 119 15.70 4.98 -8.52
N SER A 120 15.45 6.24 -8.90
CA SER A 120 16.51 7.16 -9.33
C SER A 120 17.51 7.47 -8.22
N LYS A 121 17.11 7.30 -6.95
CA LYS A 121 17.94 7.48 -5.75
C LYS A 121 18.70 6.21 -5.33
N SER A 122 18.59 5.12 -6.06
CA SER A 122 19.12 3.81 -5.64
C SER A 122 20.60 3.83 -5.25
N ALA A 123 21.44 4.50 -6.01
CA ALA A 123 22.86 4.62 -5.70
C ALA A 123 23.11 5.49 -4.45
N GLU A 124 22.40 6.62 -4.33
CA GLU A 124 22.54 7.56 -3.22
C GLU A 124 22.02 6.96 -1.90
N TRP A 125 20.91 6.20 -1.97
CA TRP A 125 20.25 5.63 -0.81
C TRP A 125 20.60 4.16 -0.55
N HIS A 126 21.60 3.63 -1.23
CA HIS A 126 22.02 2.23 -1.11
C HIS A 126 20.86 1.22 -1.19
N ILE A 127 19.94 1.43 -2.14
CA ILE A 127 18.84 0.52 -2.42
C ILE A 127 19.12 -0.31 -3.69
N ASP A 128 18.73 -1.58 -3.65
CA ASP A 128 18.68 -2.40 -4.84
C ASP A 128 17.37 -2.14 -5.59
N LYS A 129 17.45 -1.37 -6.67
CA LYS A 129 16.28 -1.00 -7.46
C LYS A 129 15.58 -2.16 -8.15
N THR A 130 16.15 -3.36 -8.16
CA THR A 130 15.53 -4.58 -8.69
C THR A 130 14.70 -5.32 -7.64
N ARG A 131 14.85 -4.95 -6.36
CA ARG A 131 14.19 -5.57 -5.20
C ARG A 131 13.29 -4.59 -4.47
N ILE A 132 12.27 -4.05 -5.17
CA ILE A 132 11.27 -3.13 -4.60
C ILE A 132 9.91 -3.81 -4.56
N GLY A 133 9.37 -3.96 -3.35
CA GLY A 133 7.99 -4.41 -3.11
C GLY A 133 7.06 -3.25 -2.82
N GLY A 134 5.77 -3.40 -3.13
CA GLY A 134 4.73 -2.43 -2.79
C GLY A 134 3.95 -2.85 -1.55
N CYS A 135 3.54 -1.87 -0.73
CA CYS A 135 2.67 -2.11 0.42
C CYS A 135 1.72 -0.93 0.64
N GLY A 136 0.49 -1.21 1.04
CA GLY A 136 -0.47 -0.17 1.39
C GLY A 136 -1.77 -0.72 1.93
N GLY A 137 -2.58 0.15 2.57
CA GLY A 137 -3.90 -0.19 3.08
C GLY A 137 -5.02 0.56 2.35
N SER A 138 -6.20 -0.06 2.18
CA SER A 138 -7.37 0.59 1.58
C SER A 138 -7.02 1.20 0.20
N ALA A 139 -7.26 2.50 -0.01
CA ALA A 139 -6.87 3.21 -1.23
C ALA A 139 -5.36 3.10 -1.54
N GLY A 140 -4.48 3.02 -0.51
CA GLY A 140 -3.05 2.76 -0.70
C GLY A 140 -2.79 1.33 -1.18
N GLY A 141 -3.54 0.35 -0.65
CA GLY A 141 -3.53 -1.03 -1.12
C GLY A 141 -3.99 -1.16 -2.57
N PHE A 142 -5.06 -0.46 -2.94
CA PHE A 142 -5.48 -0.32 -4.33
C PHE A 142 -4.35 0.25 -5.20
N THR A 143 -3.72 1.34 -4.75
CA THR A 143 -2.67 2.05 -5.49
C THR A 143 -1.46 1.16 -5.76
N VAL A 144 -1.00 0.37 -4.77
CA VAL A 144 0.13 -0.54 -5.00
C VAL A 144 -0.24 -1.73 -5.88
N LEU A 145 -1.49 -2.21 -5.84
CA LEU A 145 -2.00 -3.21 -6.79
C LEU A 145 -2.08 -2.63 -8.22
N TRP A 146 -2.54 -1.39 -8.36
CA TRP A 146 -2.54 -0.70 -9.64
C TRP A 146 -1.12 -0.55 -10.20
N LEU A 147 -0.15 -0.12 -9.39
CA LEU A 147 1.26 -0.03 -9.80
C LEU A 147 1.83 -1.38 -10.23
N ALA A 148 1.44 -2.46 -9.53
CA ALA A 148 1.90 -3.81 -9.82
C ALA A 148 1.40 -4.34 -11.16
N PHE A 149 0.12 -4.07 -11.49
CA PHE A 149 -0.56 -4.61 -12.66
C PHE A 149 -0.61 -3.64 -13.84
N HIS A 150 -0.24 -2.37 -13.64
CA HIS A 150 -0.12 -1.43 -14.75
C HIS A 150 1.10 -1.81 -15.62
N PRO A 151 0.98 -1.77 -16.95
CA PRO A 151 2.14 -1.92 -17.83
C PRO A 151 3.28 -0.99 -17.46
N GLU A 152 4.52 -1.35 -17.84
CA GLU A 152 5.70 -0.52 -17.60
C GLU A 152 5.47 0.94 -18.05
N MET A 153 5.76 1.88 -17.13
CA MET A 153 5.58 3.32 -17.39
C MET A 153 6.90 4.06 -17.60
N ALA A 154 8.03 3.34 -17.65
CA ALA A 154 9.31 3.96 -18.00
C ALA A 154 9.27 4.54 -19.42
N ASP A 155 9.63 5.81 -19.55
CA ASP A 155 9.72 6.52 -20.83
C ASP A 155 11.12 7.06 -21.06
N ALA A 156 11.94 6.28 -21.78
CA ALA A 156 13.32 6.63 -22.12
C ALA A 156 13.44 7.90 -23.01
N LYS A 157 12.32 8.36 -23.59
CA LYS A 157 12.28 9.57 -24.42
C LYS A 157 11.87 10.80 -23.63
N SER A 158 11.45 10.66 -22.39
CA SER A 158 11.05 11.78 -21.55
C SER A 158 12.23 12.73 -21.30
N ALA A 159 11.96 14.04 -21.34
CA ALA A 159 12.93 15.05 -20.91
C ALA A 159 13.21 15.03 -19.40
N ALA A 160 12.39 14.32 -18.61
CA ALA A 160 12.56 14.18 -17.17
C ALA A 160 13.29 12.86 -16.86
N PRO A 161 14.57 12.87 -16.41
CA PRO A 161 15.33 11.63 -16.18
C PRO A 161 14.66 10.64 -15.20
N ILE A 162 13.87 11.13 -14.24
CA ILE A 162 13.12 10.29 -13.31
C ILE A 162 12.14 9.36 -14.06
N ALA A 163 11.53 9.84 -15.14
CA ALA A 163 10.59 9.04 -15.93
C ALA A 163 11.26 7.89 -16.72
N HIS A 164 12.59 7.83 -16.77
CA HIS A 164 13.31 6.69 -17.37
C HIS A 164 13.33 5.46 -16.46
N GLU A 165 13.05 5.64 -15.16
CA GLU A 165 13.03 4.53 -14.21
C GLU A 165 11.73 3.72 -14.30
N SER A 166 11.84 2.43 -14.06
CA SER A 166 10.73 1.48 -14.09
C SER A 166 9.71 1.74 -12.97
N THR A 167 8.43 1.39 -13.23
CA THR A 167 7.37 1.32 -12.22
C THR A 167 7.05 -0.11 -11.79
N ARG A 168 7.73 -1.12 -12.32
CA ARG A 168 7.46 -2.53 -11.97
C ARG A 168 7.88 -2.83 -10.53
N LEU A 169 7.03 -3.56 -9.82
CA LEU A 169 7.29 -4.04 -8.45
C LEU A 169 7.67 -5.52 -8.48
N ARG A 170 8.42 -5.98 -7.48
CA ARG A 170 8.83 -7.37 -7.32
C ARG A 170 7.77 -8.22 -6.65
N CYS A 171 6.97 -7.63 -5.78
CA CYS A 171 5.83 -8.23 -5.07
C CYS A 171 4.96 -7.14 -4.47
N VAL A 172 3.74 -7.49 -4.08
CA VAL A 172 2.81 -6.55 -3.42
C VAL A 172 2.16 -7.19 -2.21
N MET A 173 2.06 -6.41 -1.13
CA MET A 173 1.19 -6.67 0.01
C MET A 173 0.13 -5.58 0.11
N ALA A 174 -1.14 -5.95 0.23
CA ALA A 174 -2.21 -4.98 0.35
C ALA A 174 -3.20 -5.38 1.46
N PHE A 175 -3.49 -4.39 2.33
CA PHE A 175 -4.41 -4.55 3.45
C PHE A 175 -5.76 -3.96 3.10
N VAL A 176 -6.80 -4.79 3.15
CA VAL A 176 -8.20 -4.46 2.85
C VAL A 176 -8.39 -3.60 1.58
N PRO A 177 -7.69 -3.92 0.47
CA PRO A 177 -7.77 -3.11 -0.74
C PRO A 177 -9.11 -3.31 -1.46
N GLN A 178 -9.60 -2.25 -2.12
CA GLN A 178 -10.50 -2.42 -3.25
C GLN A 178 -9.68 -2.96 -4.43
N THR A 179 -10.29 -3.68 -5.35
CA THR A 179 -9.60 -4.30 -6.50
C THR A 179 -10.20 -3.93 -7.85
N THR A 180 -11.29 -3.19 -7.84
CA THR A 180 -11.95 -2.65 -9.03
C THR A 180 -12.56 -1.27 -8.73
N LEU A 181 -12.76 -0.47 -9.77
CA LEU A 181 -13.55 0.77 -9.75
C LEU A 181 -14.79 0.65 -10.65
N ASP A 182 -15.14 -0.54 -11.13
CA ASP A 182 -16.39 -0.73 -11.86
C ASP A 182 -17.57 -0.81 -10.88
N PRO A 183 -18.49 0.19 -10.88
CA PRO A 183 -19.58 0.23 -9.92
C PRO A 183 -20.53 -0.97 -10.04
N LYS A 184 -20.73 -1.51 -11.25
CA LYS A 184 -21.57 -2.71 -11.45
C LYS A 184 -20.89 -3.96 -10.88
N GLN A 185 -19.59 -4.10 -11.07
CA GLN A 185 -18.80 -5.20 -10.51
C GLN A 185 -18.74 -5.11 -8.99
N MET A 186 -18.51 -3.91 -8.45
CA MET A 186 -18.52 -3.68 -7.00
C MET A 186 -19.86 -4.07 -6.38
N GLN A 187 -20.99 -3.65 -6.95
CA GLN A 187 -22.33 -4.00 -6.45
C GLN A 187 -22.69 -5.48 -6.67
N ALA A 188 -22.17 -6.12 -7.71
CA ALA A 188 -22.34 -7.56 -7.88
C ALA A 188 -21.62 -8.36 -6.78
N TRP A 189 -20.47 -7.91 -6.33
CA TRP A 189 -19.73 -8.55 -5.24
C TRP A 189 -20.23 -8.15 -3.85
N ILE A 190 -20.69 -6.90 -3.70
CA ILE A 190 -21.09 -6.26 -2.43
C ILE A 190 -22.33 -5.41 -2.72
N PRO A 191 -23.56 -5.96 -2.60
CA PRO A 191 -24.77 -5.28 -3.04
C PRO A 191 -25.05 -3.91 -2.42
N ASN A 192 -24.54 -3.66 -1.20
CA ASN A 192 -24.66 -2.39 -0.50
C ASN A 192 -23.43 -1.48 -0.67
N ASN A 193 -22.60 -1.71 -1.70
CA ASN A 193 -21.45 -0.83 -1.96
C ASN A 193 -21.90 0.52 -2.52
N GLU A 194 -21.47 1.59 -1.87
CA GLU A 194 -21.67 3.00 -2.28
C GLU A 194 -20.33 3.75 -2.47
N TYR A 195 -19.23 3.02 -2.54
CA TYR A 195 -17.87 3.57 -2.64
C TYR A 195 -17.43 3.72 -4.10
N GLY A 196 -16.42 4.57 -4.34
CA GLY A 196 -15.66 4.64 -5.60
C GLY A 196 -16.04 5.83 -6.50
N ASN A 197 -17.22 6.42 -6.35
CA ASN A 197 -17.69 7.57 -7.14
C ASN A 197 -16.78 8.80 -7.04
N HIS A 198 -16.20 9.07 -5.86
CA HIS A 198 -15.28 10.19 -5.63
C HIS A 198 -13.99 10.09 -6.45
N ALA A 199 -13.54 8.88 -6.78
CA ALA A 199 -12.40 8.66 -7.66
C ALA A 199 -12.59 9.31 -9.06
N PHE A 200 -13.85 9.46 -9.47
CA PHE A 200 -14.26 10.09 -10.72
C PHE A 200 -14.88 11.50 -10.54
N GLY A 201 -14.84 12.04 -9.32
CA GLY A 201 -15.40 13.36 -9.02
C GLY A 201 -16.93 13.41 -9.08
N LEU A 202 -17.61 12.27 -8.85
CA LEU A 202 -19.05 12.13 -8.91
C LEU A 202 -19.66 12.25 -7.51
N SER A 203 -20.94 12.66 -7.46
CA SER A 203 -21.64 12.96 -6.22
C SER A 203 -22.09 11.71 -5.43
N GLY A 204 -22.25 10.56 -6.09
CA GLY A 204 -22.70 9.33 -5.45
C GLY A 204 -22.71 8.12 -6.38
N ILE A 205 -23.06 6.95 -5.81
CA ILE A 205 -23.03 5.67 -6.52
C ILE A 205 -24.03 5.62 -7.67
N HIS A 206 -25.21 6.23 -7.53
CA HIS A 206 -26.22 6.24 -8.60
C HIS A 206 -25.69 6.96 -9.84
N GLU A 207 -25.13 8.16 -9.68
CA GLU A 207 -24.50 8.88 -10.78
C GLU A 207 -23.34 8.06 -11.39
N PHE A 208 -22.59 7.34 -10.56
CA PHE A 208 -21.49 6.51 -11.04
C PHE A 208 -21.97 5.33 -11.89
N VAL A 209 -23.05 4.66 -11.46
CA VAL A 209 -23.70 3.58 -12.25
C VAL A 209 -24.24 4.11 -13.56
N ASP A 210 -24.93 5.25 -13.54
CA ASP A 210 -25.52 5.87 -14.72
C ASP A 210 -24.45 6.29 -15.77
N LYS A 211 -23.33 6.81 -15.29
CA LYS A 211 -22.20 7.26 -16.15
C LYS A 211 -21.19 6.16 -16.48
N ARG A 212 -21.35 4.94 -15.93
CA ARG A 212 -20.39 3.86 -16.06
C ARG A 212 -19.89 3.65 -17.48
N ASP A 213 -20.79 3.55 -18.45
CA ASP A 213 -20.41 3.19 -19.81
C ASP A 213 -19.55 4.28 -20.47
N SER A 214 -19.77 5.56 -20.14
CA SER A 214 -18.92 6.67 -20.58
C SER A 214 -17.56 6.73 -19.86
N LEU A 215 -17.47 6.17 -18.66
CA LEU A 215 -16.27 6.13 -17.83
C LEU A 215 -15.48 4.82 -17.99
N LEU A 216 -16.04 3.84 -18.71
CA LEU A 216 -15.46 2.49 -18.80
C LEU A 216 -13.98 2.48 -19.22
N PRO A 217 -13.51 3.29 -20.17
CA PRO A 217 -12.09 3.35 -20.55
C PRO A 217 -11.17 3.76 -19.37
N TRP A 218 -11.66 4.64 -18.48
CA TRP A 218 -10.93 5.05 -17.29
C TRP A 218 -11.02 4.00 -16.17
N ILE A 219 -12.21 3.38 -15.99
CA ILE A 219 -12.41 2.30 -15.04
C ILE A 219 -11.46 1.14 -15.34
N GLU A 220 -11.37 0.71 -16.59
CA GLU A 220 -10.47 -0.36 -17.02
C GLU A 220 -8.99 0.02 -16.85
N ARG A 221 -8.63 1.27 -17.14
CA ARG A 221 -7.26 1.77 -17.00
C ARG A 221 -6.79 1.82 -15.55
N PHE A 222 -7.70 2.02 -14.59
CA PHE A 222 -7.33 2.19 -13.19
C PHE A 222 -7.64 0.98 -12.30
N SER A 223 -8.54 0.08 -12.71
CA SER A 223 -8.91 -1.07 -11.89
C SER A 223 -7.84 -2.16 -11.91
N PRO A 224 -7.26 -2.55 -10.76
CA PRO A 224 -6.34 -3.69 -10.70
C PRO A 224 -6.90 -4.97 -11.34
N TYR A 225 -8.20 -5.25 -11.11
CA TYR A 225 -8.88 -6.39 -11.72
C TYR A 225 -8.80 -6.40 -13.25
N ALA A 226 -9.01 -5.24 -13.89
CA ALA A 226 -8.97 -5.14 -15.35
C ALA A 226 -7.55 -5.26 -15.92
N LEU A 227 -6.55 -4.78 -15.16
CA LEU A 227 -5.15 -4.73 -15.59
C LEU A 227 -4.39 -6.05 -15.38
N ALA A 228 -4.83 -6.90 -14.44
CA ALA A 228 -4.09 -8.11 -14.06
C ALA A 228 -3.78 -9.00 -15.26
N SER A 229 -2.51 -9.36 -15.45
CA SER A 229 -1.93 -10.10 -16.56
C SER A 229 -0.86 -11.10 -16.08
N SER A 230 -0.42 -12.01 -16.93
CA SER A 230 0.47 -13.11 -16.54
C SER A 230 1.91 -12.71 -16.20
N ASP A 231 2.32 -11.46 -16.49
CA ASP A 231 3.67 -10.95 -16.20
C ASP A 231 3.72 -10.12 -14.90
N ASP A 232 2.62 -10.07 -14.14
CA ASP A 232 2.52 -9.32 -12.92
C ASP A 232 3.13 -10.05 -11.71
N PRO A 233 3.57 -9.30 -10.68
CA PRO A 233 4.27 -9.87 -9.55
C PRO A 233 3.35 -10.62 -8.59
N PRO A 234 3.92 -11.49 -7.72
CA PRO A 234 3.20 -12.14 -6.63
C PRO A 234 2.49 -11.16 -5.69
N VAL A 235 1.30 -11.56 -5.21
CA VAL A 235 0.40 -10.72 -4.40
C VAL A 235 0.03 -11.41 -3.10
N LEU A 236 0.08 -10.67 -1.99
CA LEU A 236 -0.43 -11.07 -0.68
C LEU A 236 -1.49 -10.07 -0.21
N LEU A 237 -2.73 -10.52 -0.04
CA LEU A 237 -3.87 -9.73 0.38
C LEU A 237 -4.28 -10.08 1.81
N PHE A 238 -4.65 -9.06 2.60
CA PHE A 238 -5.13 -9.24 3.97
C PHE A 238 -6.53 -8.64 4.12
N TYR A 239 -7.44 -9.41 4.73
CA TYR A 239 -8.80 -8.98 5.07
C TYR A 239 -9.24 -9.56 6.41
N ASP A 240 -10.22 -8.93 7.05
CA ASP A 240 -10.61 -9.26 8.42
C ASP A 240 -11.56 -10.47 8.54
N ASN A 241 -12.26 -10.86 7.47
CA ASN A 241 -13.29 -11.89 7.52
C ASN A 241 -13.26 -12.79 6.28
N PRO A 242 -13.82 -14.02 6.34
CA PRO A 242 -14.04 -14.86 5.17
C PRO A 242 -14.98 -14.19 4.13
N PRO A 243 -14.81 -14.48 2.83
CA PRO A 243 -15.62 -13.88 1.78
C PRO A 243 -17.02 -14.49 1.69
N HIS A 244 -17.98 -13.63 1.30
CA HIS A 244 -19.35 -14.00 0.98
C HIS A 244 -19.80 -13.19 -0.23
N LEU A 245 -19.34 -13.54 -1.43
CA LEU A 245 -19.65 -12.84 -2.68
C LEU A 245 -21.18 -12.72 -2.88
N GLY A 246 -21.63 -11.53 -3.29
CA GLY A 246 -23.04 -11.24 -3.51
C GLY A 246 -23.84 -10.99 -2.24
N GLN A 247 -23.19 -10.88 -1.07
CA GLN A 247 -23.84 -10.53 0.19
C GLN A 247 -23.42 -9.12 0.65
N PRO A 248 -24.34 -8.38 1.31
CA PRO A 248 -24.02 -7.11 1.94
C PRO A 248 -22.89 -7.27 2.97
N TYR A 249 -22.09 -6.23 3.13
CA TYR A 249 -21.00 -6.18 4.11
C TYR A 249 -21.13 -4.95 5.02
N SER A 250 -20.70 -5.06 6.27
CA SER A 250 -20.83 -3.98 7.26
C SER A 250 -19.96 -2.77 6.95
N ASP A 251 -18.80 -3.00 6.32
CA ASP A 251 -17.87 -1.97 5.85
C ASP A 251 -17.55 -2.21 4.36
N PRO A 252 -18.45 -1.84 3.44
CA PRO A 252 -18.36 -2.19 2.03
C PRO A 252 -17.03 -1.85 1.36
N PRO A 253 -16.39 -0.68 1.61
CA PRO A 253 -15.10 -0.35 1.01
C PRO A 253 -13.95 -1.30 1.38
N HIS A 254 -14.04 -1.98 2.52
CA HIS A 254 -12.99 -2.89 3.02
C HIS A 254 -13.41 -4.36 3.00
N SER A 255 -14.46 -4.67 2.24
CA SER A 255 -14.98 -6.03 2.13
C SER A 255 -13.96 -6.99 1.51
N VAL A 256 -13.81 -8.15 2.12
CA VAL A 256 -13.03 -9.27 1.58
C VAL A 256 -13.53 -9.78 0.23
N ASN A 257 -14.76 -9.45 -0.15
CA ASN A 257 -15.31 -9.79 -1.46
C ASN A 257 -14.51 -9.16 -2.61
N TYR A 258 -13.79 -8.06 -2.38
CA TYR A 258 -12.82 -7.55 -3.34
C TYR A 258 -11.65 -8.50 -3.55
N GLY A 259 -11.15 -9.13 -2.48
CA GLY A 259 -10.11 -10.15 -2.56
C GLY A 259 -10.58 -11.41 -3.28
N ALA A 260 -11.77 -11.91 -2.91
CA ALA A 260 -12.36 -13.07 -3.57
C ALA A 260 -12.63 -12.81 -5.06
N GLY A 261 -13.14 -11.63 -5.40
CA GLY A 261 -13.44 -11.25 -6.78
C GLY A 261 -12.19 -11.18 -7.66
N ILE A 262 -11.09 -10.62 -7.15
CA ILE A 262 -9.84 -10.57 -7.92
C ILE A 262 -9.14 -11.93 -7.98
N ALA A 263 -9.33 -12.81 -6.99
CA ALA A 263 -8.69 -14.12 -6.93
C ALA A 263 -8.96 -14.96 -8.17
N GLU A 264 -10.19 -14.97 -8.67
CA GLU A 264 -10.55 -15.68 -9.92
C GLU A 264 -9.73 -15.17 -11.11
N LYS A 265 -9.53 -13.84 -11.20
CA LYS A 265 -8.73 -13.24 -12.26
C LYS A 265 -7.26 -13.59 -12.13
N LEU A 266 -6.68 -13.48 -10.91
CA LEU A 266 -5.27 -13.83 -10.66
C LEU A 266 -4.98 -15.30 -10.98
N GLN A 267 -5.89 -16.19 -10.58
CA GLN A 267 -5.82 -17.61 -10.93
C GLN A 267 -5.86 -17.84 -12.43
N ALA A 268 -6.78 -17.18 -13.14
CA ALA A 268 -6.96 -17.33 -14.58
C ALA A 268 -5.73 -16.88 -15.39
N VAL A 269 -5.01 -15.87 -14.93
CA VAL A 269 -3.78 -15.36 -15.57
C VAL A 269 -2.50 -15.99 -15.02
N GLY A 270 -2.59 -16.83 -13.99
CA GLY A 270 -1.46 -17.59 -13.45
C GLY A 270 -0.53 -16.81 -12.52
N ILE A 271 -1.02 -15.71 -11.90
CA ILE A 271 -0.26 -14.97 -10.91
C ILE A 271 -0.25 -15.74 -9.59
N GLU A 272 0.91 -15.80 -8.93
CA GLU A 272 1.02 -16.30 -7.55
C GLU A 272 0.32 -15.32 -6.60
N TYR A 273 -0.67 -15.79 -5.85
CA TYR A 273 -1.34 -14.98 -4.85
C TYR A 273 -1.72 -15.78 -3.60
N GLU A 274 -1.81 -15.08 -2.48
CA GLU A 274 -2.43 -15.57 -1.26
C GLU A 274 -3.37 -14.52 -0.68
N ILE A 275 -4.42 -14.96 -0.01
CA ILE A 275 -5.35 -14.10 0.71
C ILE A 275 -5.45 -14.58 2.15
N ASN A 276 -5.04 -13.72 3.09
CA ASN A 276 -5.16 -13.95 4.51
C ASN A 276 -6.50 -13.40 5.01
N TYR A 277 -7.21 -14.20 5.80
CA TYR A 277 -8.45 -13.83 6.46
C TYR A 277 -8.26 -13.91 7.99
N ASN A 278 -8.65 -12.89 8.72
CA ASN A 278 -8.59 -12.86 10.20
C ASN A 278 -7.18 -13.08 10.80
N ASN A 279 -6.12 -12.72 10.09
CA ASN A 279 -4.74 -13.02 10.51
C ASN A 279 -4.51 -14.52 10.78
N ASP A 280 -5.27 -15.39 10.11
CA ASP A 280 -5.05 -16.85 10.16
C ASP A 280 -3.95 -17.25 9.18
N TYR A 281 -2.75 -17.44 9.70
CA TYR A 281 -1.59 -17.88 8.93
C TYR A 281 -1.43 -19.40 8.87
N ALA A 282 -2.28 -20.17 9.57
CA ALA A 282 -2.12 -21.62 9.71
C ALA A 282 -2.20 -22.37 8.36
N HIS A 283 -2.92 -21.81 7.39
CA HIS A 283 -3.14 -22.39 6.07
C HIS A 283 -2.39 -21.69 4.95
N MET A 284 -1.55 -20.71 5.29
CA MET A 284 -0.79 -19.94 4.31
C MET A 284 0.58 -20.55 4.04
N LYS A 285 1.09 -20.35 2.83
CA LYS A 285 2.47 -20.66 2.45
C LYS A 285 3.46 -19.87 3.33
N TYR A 286 3.11 -18.65 3.72
CA TYR A 286 3.97 -17.78 4.50
C TYR A 286 3.48 -17.68 5.95
N PRO A 287 4.37 -17.90 6.95
CA PRO A 287 3.98 -17.87 8.37
C PRO A 287 3.58 -16.48 8.87
N ASP A 288 4.03 -15.45 8.17
CA ASP A 288 3.70 -14.04 8.40
C ASP A 288 4.04 -13.19 7.17
N LEU A 289 3.73 -11.91 7.22
CA LEU A 289 4.03 -10.95 6.14
C LEU A 289 5.55 -10.85 5.84
N PHE A 290 6.43 -11.06 6.84
CA PHE A 290 7.89 -11.00 6.64
C PHE A 290 8.42 -12.25 5.94
N GLY A 291 7.79 -13.41 6.10
CA GLY A 291 8.08 -14.61 5.33
C GLY A 291 7.91 -14.36 3.83
N PHE A 292 6.81 -13.71 3.44
CA PHE A 292 6.57 -13.30 2.06
C PHE A 292 7.61 -12.29 1.57
N LEU A 293 7.81 -11.18 2.29
CA LEU A 293 8.78 -10.16 1.90
C LEU A 293 10.20 -10.73 1.79
N LYS A 294 10.62 -11.54 2.75
CA LYS A 294 11.93 -12.18 2.74
C LYS A 294 12.10 -13.10 1.53
N GLU A 295 11.10 -13.93 1.21
CA GLU A 295 11.19 -14.78 0.02
C GLU A 295 11.27 -13.95 -1.27
N LYS A 296 10.44 -12.91 -1.41
CA LYS A 296 10.30 -12.16 -2.67
C LYS A 296 11.34 -11.07 -2.86
N LEU A 297 11.88 -10.49 -1.78
CA LEU A 297 12.81 -9.35 -1.86
C LEU A 297 14.27 -9.72 -1.56
N THR A 298 14.57 -10.88 -0.95
CA THR A 298 15.95 -11.20 -0.58
C THR A 298 16.55 -12.38 -1.36
N LYS A 299 15.74 -13.04 -2.20
CA LYS A 299 16.19 -14.10 -3.13
C LYS A 299 16.22 -13.59 -4.61
#